data_dca46e1e2b8000a742c137097e9851c7
#
_entry.id   dca46e1e2b8000a742c137097e9851c7
#
_cell.length_a   1.000
_cell.length_b   1.000
_cell.length_c   1.000
_cell.angle_alpha   90.00
_cell.angle_beta   90.00
_cell.angle_gamma   90.00
#
_symmetry.space_group_name_H-M   'P 1'
#
loop_
_entity.id
_entity.type
_entity.pdbx_description
1 polymer ?
#
loop_
_entity_poly.entity_id
_entity_poly.type
_entity_poly.pdbx_seq_one_letter_code
_entity_poly.pdbx_strand_id
1 'polypeptide(L)'
;MRILYLVLFSSLVVGSSSAQFASSELSSDSDIDYFLKQAFFAKTSADRVALNHIGIESKKTEGGHLITAVLEGYPAHAHDIRRGDIIKFVDGSPFHPVESFNFEKDNDGNFLPTKQEHKLVVFRSDVSIELSVTPVYENLFDSYRSATSNSVLEFSAGNKTIGYVRFWALSRSTNDIINYQTMLAELDDTDGIIFDFRNGLGFLDPQHLDLIFPNRSNYFSYSYASGPLMDFSKASPNSAVSPYRKPIAVLINEGTRGGTELFAYQLDKLQRVVSLGEITRGEISNYLFDDSFRKEELRIDGKLFHNNSISPEKIITYPYENTERGDPQFDAAINALLGII
;
A
#
# COMPACT_ATOMS: atom_id res chain seq x y z
N MET A 1 -71.39 -30.31 11.62
CA MET A 1 -70.62 -29.08 11.79
C MET A 1 -69.20 -29.51 12.21
N ARG A 2 -68.30 -29.63 11.21
CA ARG A 2 -66.92 -30.03 11.41
C ARG A 2 -66.05 -28.81 11.33
N ILE A 3 -65.40 -28.43 12.41
CA ILE A 3 -64.45 -27.31 12.48
C ILE A 3 -63.08 -27.86 12.09
N LEU A 4 -62.54 -27.28 10.99
CA LEU A 4 -61.21 -27.62 10.47
C LEU A 4 -60.20 -26.63 11.10
N TYR A 5 -59.29 -27.16 11.91
CA TYR A 5 -58.15 -26.36 12.42
C TYR A 5 -57.07 -26.36 11.38
N LEU A 6 -56.78 -25.14 10.85
CA LEU A 6 -55.62 -24.88 10.00
C LEU A 6 -54.43 -24.57 10.89
N VAL A 7 -53.48 -25.48 10.95
CA VAL A 7 -52.19 -25.24 11.63
C VAL A 7 -51.26 -24.60 10.61
N LEU A 8 -50.99 -23.31 10.79
CA LEU A 8 -49.95 -22.61 10.06
C LEU A 8 -48.58 -22.98 10.66
N PHE A 9 -47.78 -23.75 9.91
CA PHE A 9 -46.34 -23.89 10.18
C PHE A 9 -45.64 -22.65 9.66
N SER A 10 -45.23 -21.76 10.56
CA SER A 10 -44.25 -20.71 10.26
C SER A 10 -42.87 -21.33 10.35
N SER A 11 -42.28 -21.69 9.23
CA SER A 11 -40.86 -22.01 9.14
C SER A 11 -40.04 -20.71 9.35
N LEU A 12 -39.43 -20.60 10.54
CA LEU A 12 -38.35 -19.64 10.78
C LEU A 12 -37.17 -20.01 9.87
N VAL A 13 -36.99 -19.25 8.80
CA VAL A 13 -35.72 -19.21 8.10
C VAL A 13 -34.84 -18.26 8.89
N VAL A 14 -34.11 -18.78 9.87
CA VAL A 14 -33.02 -18.09 10.54
C VAL A 14 -31.72 -18.59 9.94
N GLY A 15 -30.99 -17.71 9.32
CA GLY A 15 -29.59 -17.95 9.04
C GLY A 15 -29.18 -18.00 7.59
N SER A 16 -28.98 -16.84 6.99
CA SER A 16 -28.02 -16.64 5.88
C SER A 16 -27.71 -15.16 5.62
N SER A 17 -28.27 -14.24 6.41
CA SER A 17 -28.02 -12.81 6.17
C SER A 17 -26.62 -12.32 6.66
N SER A 18 -26.03 -12.97 7.67
CA SER A 18 -24.72 -12.57 8.18
C SER A 18 -23.54 -13.02 7.29
N ALA A 19 -23.66 -14.19 6.65
CA ALA A 19 -22.65 -14.66 5.70
C ALA A 19 -22.71 -13.91 4.36
N GLN A 20 -23.89 -13.49 3.94
CA GLN A 20 -24.10 -12.74 2.71
C GLN A 20 -23.69 -11.25 2.86
N PHE A 21 -23.84 -10.67 4.06
CA PHE A 21 -23.31 -9.35 4.37
C PHE A 21 -21.79 -9.34 4.44
N ALA A 22 -21.17 -10.33 5.04
CA ALA A 22 -19.71 -10.46 5.06
C ALA A 22 -19.11 -10.66 3.66
N SER A 23 -19.78 -11.38 2.77
CA SER A 23 -19.32 -11.58 1.39
C SER A 23 -19.55 -10.35 0.51
N SER A 24 -20.54 -9.51 0.77
CA SER A 24 -20.78 -8.27 0.02
C SER A 24 -19.89 -7.13 0.47
N GLU A 25 -19.48 -7.06 1.73
CA GLU A 25 -18.46 -6.12 2.20
C GLU A 25 -17.05 -6.51 1.75
N LEU A 26 -16.74 -7.82 1.68
CA LEU A 26 -15.48 -8.31 1.09
C LEU A 26 -15.39 -8.09 -0.43
N SER A 27 -16.51 -7.94 -1.13
CA SER A 27 -16.53 -7.63 -2.57
C SER A 27 -16.33 -6.15 -2.90
N SER A 28 -16.25 -5.26 -1.93
CA SER A 28 -15.97 -3.83 -2.16
C SER A 28 -14.47 -3.51 -2.13
N ASP A 29 -13.67 -4.30 -1.44
CA ASP A 29 -12.21 -4.25 -1.54
C ASP A 29 -11.78 -5.09 -2.74
N SER A 30 -10.84 -4.58 -3.54
CA SER A 30 -10.35 -5.31 -4.71
C SER A 30 -9.82 -6.68 -4.28
N ASP A 31 -10.05 -7.74 -5.07
CA ASP A 31 -9.52 -9.07 -4.78
C ASP A 31 -7.99 -9.08 -4.68
N ILE A 32 -7.31 -8.10 -5.28
CA ILE A 32 -5.88 -7.83 -5.07
C ILE A 32 -5.58 -7.54 -3.61
N ASP A 33 -6.41 -6.76 -2.90
CA ASP A 33 -6.21 -6.45 -1.48
C ASP A 33 -6.27 -7.71 -0.59
N TYR A 34 -7.13 -8.68 -0.94
CA TYR A 34 -7.14 -9.98 -0.29
C TYR A 34 -5.79 -10.73 -0.43
N PHE A 35 -5.26 -10.84 -1.66
CA PHE A 35 -3.99 -11.51 -1.91
C PHE A 35 -2.81 -10.74 -1.34
N LEU A 36 -2.89 -9.41 -1.31
CA LEU A 36 -1.90 -8.56 -0.68
C LEU A 36 -1.84 -8.81 0.85
N LYS A 37 -2.99 -8.82 1.52
CA LYS A 37 -3.09 -9.18 2.94
C LYS A 37 -2.56 -10.59 3.19
N GLN A 38 -2.99 -11.57 2.40
CA GLN A 38 -2.52 -12.94 2.49
C GLN A 38 -0.99 -13.04 2.38
N ALA A 39 -0.39 -12.34 1.41
CA ALA A 39 1.05 -12.37 1.19
C ALA A 39 1.85 -11.72 2.35
N PHE A 40 1.34 -10.63 2.94
CA PHE A 40 2.01 -9.95 4.05
C PHE A 40 1.83 -10.64 5.40
N PHE A 41 0.70 -11.33 5.61
CA PHE A 41 0.44 -12.09 6.85
C PHE A 41 0.89 -13.55 6.79
N ALA A 42 1.39 -14.03 5.66
CA ALA A 42 1.93 -15.38 5.53
C ALA A 42 3.10 -15.60 6.50
N LYS A 43 3.07 -16.73 7.22
CA LYS A 43 4.09 -17.06 8.23
C LYS A 43 5.44 -17.38 7.61
N THR A 44 5.43 -17.98 6.43
CA THR A 44 6.63 -18.32 5.66
C THR A 44 6.48 -17.87 4.22
N SER A 45 7.57 -17.79 3.47
CA SER A 45 7.52 -17.48 2.04
C SER A 45 6.77 -18.55 1.23
N ALA A 46 6.79 -19.80 1.69
CA ALA A 46 6.06 -20.90 1.03
C ALA A 46 4.54 -20.80 1.19
N ASP A 47 4.05 -20.08 2.20
CA ASP A 47 2.62 -19.88 2.43
C ASP A 47 2.05 -18.73 1.59
N ARG A 48 2.88 -17.98 0.88
CA ARG A 48 2.44 -16.86 0.04
C ARG A 48 1.88 -17.36 -1.27
N VAL A 49 0.66 -16.94 -1.59
CA VAL A 49 0.02 -17.30 -2.86
C VAL A 49 0.62 -16.45 -3.99
N ALA A 50 1.21 -17.11 -4.97
CA ALA A 50 1.60 -16.48 -6.22
C ALA A 50 0.41 -16.41 -7.17
N LEU A 51 0.33 -15.32 -7.95
CA LEU A 51 -0.71 -15.11 -8.95
C LEU A 51 -0.15 -14.37 -10.16
N ASN A 52 -0.85 -14.48 -11.28
CA ASN A 52 -0.54 -13.68 -12.45
C ASN A 52 -1.16 -12.28 -12.28
N HIS A 53 -0.36 -11.25 -12.41
CA HIS A 53 -0.81 -9.86 -12.28
C HIS A 53 0.02 -8.90 -13.11
N ILE A 54 -0.47 -7.69 -13.31
CA ILE A 54 0.23 -6.66 -14.10
C ILE A 54 0.81 -5.52 -13.24
N GLY A 55 0.72 -5.62 -11.92
CA GLY A 55 1.26 -4.64 -10.99
C GLY A 55 0.41 -3.38 -10.85
N ILE A 56 -0.88 -3.53 -10.53
CA ILE A 56 -1.81 -2.42 -10.30
C ILE A 56 -2.58 -2.60 -9.00
N GLU A 57 -2.96 -1.46 -8.39
CA GLU A 57 -4.10 -1.38 -7.48
C GLU A 57 -5.27 -0.73 -8.22
N SER A 58 -6.48 -1.19 -7.96
CA SER A 58 -7.68 -0.67 -8.63
C SER A 58 -8.91 -0.70 -7.74
N LYS A 59 -9.87 0.18 -8.05
CA LYS A 59 -11.21 0.18 -7.44
C LYS A 59 -12.24 -0.12 -8.53
N LYS A 60 -13.20 -0.99 -8.23
CA LYS A 60 -14.33 -1.27 -9.12
C LYS A 60 -15.24 -0.04 -9.20
N THR A 61 -15.63 0.34 -10.41
CA THR A 61 -16.56 1.42 -10.72
C THR A 61 -17.62 0.93 -11.70
N GLU A 62 -18.65 1.71 -11.97
CA GLU A 62 -19.65 1.38 -13.01
C GLU A 62 -19.00 1.29 -14.41
N GLY A 63 -17.91 2.03 -14.65
CA GLY A 63 -17.20 2.08 -15.93
C GLY A 63 -16.15 1.02 -16.13
N GLY A 64 -15.82 0.20 -15.13
CA GLY A 64 -14.72 -0.76 -15.14
C GLY A 64 -13.89 -0.68 -13.86
N HIS A 65 -12.59 -0.95 -13.94
CA HIS A 65 -11.66 -0.83 -12.83
C HIS A 65 -10.80 0.43 -12.95
N LEU A 66 -11.05 1.39 -12.08
CA LEU A 66 -10.25 2.61 -11.95
C LEU A 66 -8.90 2.28 -11.31
N ILE A 67 -7.81 2.60 -11.99
CA ILE A 67 -6.45 2.37 -11.50
C ILE A 67 -6.12 3.42 -10.44
N THR A 68 -5.84 2.96 -9.23
CA THR A 68 -5.48 3.82 -8.09
C THR A 68 -3.98 3.94 -7.91
N ALA A 69 -3.21 2.91 -8.31
CA ALA A 69 -1.76 2.91 -8.24
C ALA A 69 -1.16 1.90 -9.25
N VAL A 70 0.09 2.13 -9.63
CA VAL A 70 0.84 1.27 -10.55
C VAL A 70 2.23 1.04 -9.98
N LEU A 71 2.62 -0.23 -9.87
CA LEU A 71 3.90 -0.69 -9.32
C LEU A 71 5.04 -0.47 -10.32
N GLU A 72 6.09 0.22 -9.92
CA GLU A 72 7.27 0.49 -10.75
C GLU A 72 7.98 -0.81 -11.15
N GLY A 73 8.32 -0.90 -12.43
CA GLY A 73 9.01 -2.07 -13.02
C GLY A 73 8.08 -3.22 -13.43
N TYR A 74 6.77 -3.11 -13.19
CA TYR A 74 5.79 -4.13 -13.54
C TYR A 74 5.13 -3.88 -14.91
N PRO A 75 4.43 -4.88 -15.48
CA PRO A 75 3.90 -4.77 -16.85
C PRO A 75 3.02 -3.54 -17.08
N ALA A 76 2.16 -3.18 -16.14
CA ALA A 76 1.32 -1.99 -16.27
C ALA A 76 2.17 -0.71 -16.38
N HIS A 77 3.21 -0.58 -15.56
CA HIS A 77 4.14 0.55 -15.61
C HIS A 77 4.91 0.59 -16.94
N ALA A 78 5.40 -0.57 -17.42
CA ALA A 78 6.12 -0.67 -18.68
C ALA A 78 5.28 -0.29 -19.91
N HIS A 79 3.96 -0.46 -19.84
CA HIS A 79 3.01 -0.12 -20.90
C HIS A 79 2.27 1.22 -20.67
N ASP A 80 2.81 2.09 -19.81
CA ASP A 80 2.28 3.43 -19.55
C ASP A 80 0.81 3.44 -19.05
N ILE A 81 0.39 2.38 -18.35
CA ILE A 81 -0.86 2.42 -17.59
C ILE A 81 -0.63 3.34 -16.38
N ARG A 82 -1.59 4.24 -16.13
CA ARG A 82 -1.43 5.30 -15.14
C ARG A 82 -2.55 5.29 -14.11
N ARG A 83 -2.28 5.88 -12.96
CA ARG A 83 -3.31 6.24 -11.99
C ARG A 83 -4.37 7.11 -12.70
N GLY A 84 -5.66 6.78 -12.48
CA GLY A 84 -6.80 7.44 -13.13
C GLY A 84 -7.29 6.79 -14.42
N ASP A 85 -6.51 5.89 -15.02
CA ASP A 85 -7.00 5.07 -16.12
C ASP A 85 -8.12 4.12 -15.66
N ILE A 86 -9.01 3.76 -16.56
CA ILE A 86 -10.06 2.78 -16.31
C ILE A 86 -9.85 1.59 -17.26
N ILE A 87 -9.56 0.42 -16.71
CA ILE A 87 -9.53 -0.81 -17.51
C ILE A 87 -10.94 -1.39 -17.57
N LYS A 88 -11.51 -1.51 -18.78
CA LYS A 88 -12.85 -2.05 -18.98
C LYS A 88 -12.86 -3.50 -19.41
N PHE A 89 -11.96 -3.85 -20.33
CA PHE A 89 -11.96 -5.18 -20.93
C PHE A 89 -10.54 -5.75 -21.01
N VAL A 90 -10.49 -7.07 -20.98
CA VAL A 90 -9.32 -7.89 -21.31
C VAL A 90 -9.78 -9.00 -22.24
N ASP A 91 -9.14 -9.16 -23.41
CA ASP A 91 -9.48 -10.15 -24.44
C ASP A 91 -10.97 -10.17 -24.81
N GLY A 92 -11.60 -8.99 -24.81
CA GLY A 92 -13.03 -8.80 -25.10
C GLY A 92 -14.00 -9.13 -23.96
N SER A 93 -13.50 -9.62 -22.81
CA SER A 93 -14.30 -9.87 -21.59
C SER A 93 -14.16 -8.72 -20.58
N PRO A 94 -15.13 -8.48 -19.69
CA PRO A 94 -14.97 -7.50 -18.61
C PRO A 94 -13.72 -7.78 -17.78
N PHE A 95 -12.93 -6.73 -17.53
CA PHE A 95 -11.71 -6.85 -16.76
C PHE A 95 -11.99 -7.15 -15.29
N HIS A 96 -11.20 -8.06 -14.72
CA HIS A 96 -11.13 -8.33 -13.29
C HIS A 96 -9.66 -8.46 -12.87
N PRO A 97 -9.18 -7.77 -11.81
CA PRO A 97 -7.75 -7.67 -11.51
C PRO A 97 -7.06 -9.00 -11.19
N VAL A 98 -7.81 -10.00 -10.76
CA VAL A 98 -7.31 -11.35 -10.47
C VAL A 98 -7.79 -12.36 -11.52
N GLU A 99 -9.10 -12.52 -11.71
CA GLU A 99 -9.67 -13.60 -12.53
C GLU A 99 -9.26 -13.51 -14.00
N SER A 100 -9.05 -12.28 -14.52
CA SER A 100 -8.65 -12.08 -15.91
C SER A 100 -7.32 -12.76 -16.31
N PHE A 101 -6.47 -13.07 -15.34
CA PHE A 101 -5.15 -13.66 -15.58
C PHE A 101 -4.96 -15.00 -14.85
N ASN A 102 -5.93 -15.46 -14.06
CA ASN A 102 -5.77 -16.60 -13.15
C ASN A 102 -6.90 -17.63 -13.27
N PHE A 103 -7.17 -18.12 -14.48
CA PHE A 103 -8.22 -19.09 -14.75
C PHE A 103 -7.77 -20.54 -14.60
N GLU A 104 -6.46 -20.83 -14.67
CA GLU A 104 -5.93 -22.18 -14.52
C GLU A 104 -5.36 -22.38 -13.10
N LYS A 105 -5.65 -23.57 -12.54
CA LYS A 105 -5.15 -23.98 -11.21
C LYS A 105 -4.61 -25.39 -11.28
N ASP A 106 -3.64 -25.67 -10.41
CA ASP A 106 -3.15 -27.03 -10.19
C ASP A 106 -4.13 -27.87 -9.32
N ASN A 107 -3.76 -29.12 -9.04
CA ASN A 107 -4.56 -30.02 -8.24
C ASN A 107 -4.72 -29.57 -6.77
N ASP A 108 -3.82 -28.73 -6.29
CA ASP A 108 -3.82 -28.19 -4.92
C ASP A 108 -4.55 -26.84 -4.83
N GLY A 109 -5.03 -26.32 -5.99
CA GLY A 109 -5.80 -25.08 -6.09
C GLY A 109 -4.93 -23.82 -6.26
N ASN A 110 -3.61 -23.95 -6.45
CA ASN A 110 -2.73 -22.83 -6.72
C ASN A 110 -2.90 -22.37 -8.17
N PHE A 111 -2.78 -21.08 -8.41
CA PHE A 111 -2.77 -20.53 -9.77
C PHE A 111 -1.55 -21.02 -10.57
N LEU A 112 -1.73 -21.24 -11.84
CA LEU A 112 -0.64 -21.60 -12.74
C LEU A 112 -0.06 -20.36 -13.45
N PRO A 113 1.28 -20.32 -13.66
CA PRO A 113 1.90 -19.22 -14.40
C PRO A 113 1.43 -19.20 -15.85
N THR A 114 1.04 -18.02 -16.34
CA THR A 114 0.78 -17.78 -17.77
C THR A 114 1.90 -16.96 -18.40
N LYS A 115 2.15 -17.22 -19.67
CA LYS A 115 2.97 -16.37 -20.54
C LYS A 115 2.15 -15.78 -21.69
N GLN A 116 0.85 -15.89 -21.59
CA GLN A 116 -0.06 -15.38 -22.60
C GLN A 116 -0.04 -13.85 -22.58
N GLU A 117 0.04 -13.27 -23.78
CA GLU A 117 -0.20 -11.85 -23.98
C GLU A 117 -1.72 -11.58 -24.00
N HIS A 118 -2.15 -10.58 -23.24
CA HIS A 118 -3.54 -10.19 -23.10
C HIS A 118 -3.75 -8.79 -23.66
N LYS A 119 -4.88 -8.59 -24.37
CA LYS A 119 -5.27 -7.29 -24.90
C LYS A 119 -6.18 -6.56 -23.92
N LEU A 120 -5.72 -5.43 -23.40
CA LEU A 120 -6.47 -4.57 -22.53
C LEU A 120 -7.12 -3.42 -23.30
N VAL A 121 -8.34 -3.08 -22.93
CA VAL A 121 -9.01 -1.84 -23.36
C VAL A 121 -9.05 -0.89 -22.17
N VAL A 122 -8.23 0.15 -22.25
CA VAL A 122 -8.02 1.15 -21.20
C VAL A 122 -8.64 2.48 -21.64
N PHE A 123 -9.30 3.17 -20.74
CA PHE A 123 -9.84 4.51 -20.96
C PHE A 123 -9.06 5.52 -20.14
N ARG A 124 -8.53 6.54 -20.83
CA ARG A 124 -7.86 7.70 -20.26
C ARG A 124 -8.53 8.96 -20.76
N SER A 125 -9.15 9.73 -19.87
CA SER A 125 -9.86 10.99 -20.23
C SER A 125 -10.78 10.80 -21.45
N ASP A 126 -11.63 9.78 -21.43
CA ASP A 126 -12.57 9.40 -22.52
C ASP A 126 -11.94 8.86 -23.81
N VAL A 127 -10.61 8.76 -23.90
CA VAL A 127 -9.92 8.12 -25.01
C VAL A 127 -9.73 6.64 -24.74
N SER A 128 -10.16 5.80 -25.68
CA SER A 128 -9.91 4.35 -25.62
C SER A 128 -8.51 4.03 -26.18
N ILE A 129 -7.74 3.29 -25.41
CA ILE A 129 -6.39 2.85 -25.73
C ILE A 129 -6.37 1.32 -25.67
N GLU A 130 -5.87 0.66 -26.70
CA GLU A 130 -5.62 -0.77 -26.69
C GLU A 130 -4.14 -1.03 -26.38
N LEU A 131 -3.89 -1.88 -25.40
CA LEU A 131 -2.55 -2.26 -24.96
C LEU A 131 -2.44 -3.78 -24.91
N SER A 132 -1.28 -4.31 -25.25
CA SER A 132 -0.94 -5.73 -25.05
C SER A 132 -0.03 -5.86 -23.86
N VAL A 133 -0.39 -6.70 -22.88
CA VAL A 133 0.41 -6.93 -21.67
C VAL A 133 0.58 -8.42 -21.40
N THR A 134 1.75 -8.82 -20.93
CA THR A 134 2.00 -10.18 -20.41
C THR A 134 2.13 -10.08 -18.88
N PRO A 135 1.26 -10.74 -18.10
CA PRO A 135 1.35 -10.73 -16.65
C PRO A 135 2.65 -11.36 -16.15
N VAL A 136 3.08 -10.97 -14.95
CA VAL A 136 4.10 -11.68 -14.20
C VAL A 136 3.44 -12.65 -13.23
N TYR A 137 4.09 -13.78 -12.93
CA TYR A 137 3.63 -14.75 -11.94
C TYR A 137 4.48 -14.60 -10.67
N GLU A 138 3.93 -13.97 -9.65
CA GLU A 138 4.64 -13.67 -8.41
C GLU A 138 3.66 -13.47 -7.24
N ASN A 139 4.10 -13.62 -5.99
CA ASN A 139 3.30 -13.20 -4.86
C ASN A 139 3.44 -11.69 -4.63
N LEU A 140 2.38 -11.06 -4.13
CA LEU A 140 2.35 -9.60 -4.00
C LEU A 140 3.33 -9.03 -2.97
N PHE A 141 3.78 -9.82 -1.98
CA PHE A 141 4.82 -9.36 -1.05
C PHE A 141 6.14 -9.08 -1.78
N ASP A 142 6.58 -10.01 -2.63
CA ASP A 142 7.81 -9.84 -3.40
C ASP A 142 7.66 -8.75 -4.45
N SER A 143 6.47 -8.64 -5.08
CA SER A 143 6.18 -7.59 -6.06
C SER A 143 6.27 -6.19 -5.47
N TYR A 144 5.70 -5.96 -4.31
CA TYR A 144 5.73 -4.65 -3.65
C TYR A 144 7.14 -4.27 -3.15
N ARG A 145 7.91 -5.26 -2.70
CA ARG A 145 9.32 -5.05 -2.36
C ARG A 145 10.16 -4.68 -3.59
N SER A 146 9.99 -5.42 -4.67
CA SER A 146 10.67 -5.15 -5.95
C SER A 146 10.30 -3.77 -6.49
N ALA A 147 9.02 -3.39 -6.43
CA ALA A 147 8.57 -2.07 -6.86
C ALA A 147 9.19 -0.94 -6.01
N THR A 148 9.39 -1.15 -4.70
CA THR A 148 10.12 -0.20 -3.86
C THR A 148 11.55 0.01 -4.39
N SER A 149 12.28 -1.06 -4.68
CA SER A 149 13.63 -0.97 -5.24
C SER A 149 13.66 -0.33 -6.63
N ASN A 150 12.68 -0.63 -7.47
CA ASN A 150 12.57 -0.09 -8.82
C ASN A 150 12.20 1.40 -8.85
N SER A 151 11.68 1.95 -7.75
CA SER A 151 11.24 3.35 -7.66
C SER A 151 12.37 4.34 -7.39
N VAL A 152 13.55 3.86 -6.96
CA VAL A 152 14.68 4.72 -6.56
C VAL A 152 15.17 5.52 -7.76
N LEU A 153 15.22 6.83 -7.62
CA LEU A 153 15.75 7.72 -8.65
C LEU A 153 16.31 9.01 -8.06
N GLU A 154 17.16 9.67 -8.84
CA GLU A 154 17.63 11.03 -8.62
C GLU A 154 17.24 11.92 -9.78
N PHE A 155 16.92 13.17 -9.50
CA PHE A 155 16.62 14.14 -10.53
C PHE A 155 17.04 15.55 -10.13
N SER A 156 17.26 16.40 -11.13
CA SER A 156 17.61 17.80 -10.91
C SER A 156 16.37 18.66 -10.76
N ALA A 157 16.35 19.50 -9.74
CA ALA A 157 15.34 20.53 -9.51
C ALA A 157 16.03 21.89 -9.31
N GLY A 158 16.07 22.71 -10.35
CA GLY A 158 16.89 23.92 -10.38
C GLY A 158 18.38 23.57 -10.33
N ASN A 159 19.08 24.09 -9.30
CA ASN A 159 20.50 23.80 -9.04
C ASN A 159 20.71 22.74 -7.95
N LYS A 160 19.66 22.01 -7.61
CA LYS A 160 19.66 20.99 -6.56
C LYS A 160 19.41 19.61 -7.15
N THR A 161 19.92 18.59 -6.47
CA THR A 161 19.65 17.18 -6.77
C THR A 161 18.73 16.62 -5.70
N ILE A 162 17.60 16.07 -6.11
CA ILE A 162 16.59 15.48 -5.23
C ILE A 162 16.57 13.97 -5.42
N GLY A 163 16.68 13.22 -4.32
CA GLY A 163 16.43 11.79 -4.30
C GLY A 163 14.93 11.49 -4.18
N TYR A 164 14.52 10.34 -4.68
CA TYR A 164 13.16 9.84 -4.53
C TYR A 164 13.17 8.35 -4.27
N VAL A 165 12.33 7.91 -3.36
CA VAL A 165 12.00 6.51 -3.16
C VAL A 165 10.53 6.36 -2.79
N ARG A 166 9.84 5.42 -3.45
CA ARG A 166 8.48 5.05 -3.12
C ARG A 166 8.47 3.77 -2.29
N PHE A 167 8.03 3.88 -1.06
CA PHE A 167 7.91 2.74 -0.15
C PHE A 167 6.57 2.02 -0.35
N TRP A 168 6.50 1.15 -1.33
CA TRP A 168 5.35 0.28 -1.53
C TRP A 168 5.16 -0.72 -0.40
N ALA A 169 6.27 -1.18 0.17
CA ALA A 169 6.23 -2.11 1.29
C ALA A 169 7.33 -1.81 2.31
N LEU A 170 7.01 -1.96 3.58
CA LEU A 170 7.99 -2.09 4.65
C LEU A 170 8.01 -3.54 5.13
N SER A 171 9.18 -4.14 5.17
CA SER A 171 9.41 -5.52 5.59
C SER A 171 10.42 -5.59 6.72
N ARG A 172 10.18 -6.47 7.69
CA ARG A 172 11.09 -6.75 8.82
C ARG A 172 12.22 -7.72 8.47
N SER A 173 12.29 -8.19 7.24
CA SER A 173 13.36 -9.06 6.79
C SER A 173 14.70 -8.34 6.89
N THR A 174 15.72 -9.01 7.41
CA THR A 174 17.08 -8.45 7.51
C THR A 174 17.61 -8.01 6.14
N ASN A 175 17.34 -8.78 5.09
CA ASN A 175 17.76 -8.42 3.74
C ASN A 175 17.09 -7.14 3.25
N ASP A 176 15.84 -6.90 3.61
CA ASP A 176 15.13 -5.70 3.21
C ASP A 176 15.60 -4.47 3.98
N ILE A 177 15.91 -4.63 5.27
CA ILE A 177 16.56 -3.57 6.05
C ILE A 177 17.89 -3.17 5.43
N ILE A 178 18.70 -4.15 5.02
CA ILE A 178 19.97 -3.88 4.31
C ILE A 178 19.71 -3.18 2.97
N ASN A 179 18.70 -3.60 2.23
CA ASN A 179 18.30 -2.95 0.98
C ASN A 179 17.93 -1.47 1.18
N TYR A 180 17.12 -1.16 2.20
CA TYR A 180 16.77 0.23 2.51
C TYR A 180 18.00 1.05 2.89
N GLN A 181 18.95 0.47 3.64
CA GLN A 181 20.23 1.10 3.95
C GLN A 181 21.01 1.44 2.68
N THR A 182 21.10 0.49 1.75
CA THR A 182 21.80 0.67 0.47
C THR A 182 21.14 1.76 -0.38
N MET A 183 19.81 1.74 -0.53
CA MET A 183 19.07 2.78 -1.27
C MET A 183 19.31 4.18 -0.70
N LEU A 184 19.31 4.32 0.62
CA LEU A 184 19.55 5.62 1.25
C LEU A 184 21.03 6.05 1.15
N ALA A 185 21.95 5.11 1.16
CA ALA A 185 23.37 5.40 0.94
C ALA A 185 23.63 5.86 -0.51
N GLU A 186 22.97 5.29 -1.49
CA GLU A 186 23.02 5.72 -2.89
C GLU A 186 22.49 7.14 -3.07
N LEU A 187 21.49 7.54 -2.28
CA LEU A 187 20.87 8.87 -2.31
C LEU A 187 21.54 9.88 -1.35
N ASP A 188 22.64 9.51 -0.68
CA ASP A 188 23.25 10.40 0.33
C ASP A 188 23.90 11.65 -0.29
N ASP A 189 24.27 11.63 -1.57
CA ASP A 189 24.83 12.78 -2.26
C ASP A 189 23.76 13.80 -2.70
N THR A 190 22.46 13.48 -2.65
CA THR A 190 21.37 14.41 -2.98
C THR A 190 21.23 15.53 -1.95
N ASP A 191 20.66 16.68 -2.31
CA ASP A 191 20.40 17.79 -1.39
C ASP A 191 19.23 17.56 -0.44
N GLY A 192 18.27 16.74 -0.84
CA GLY A 192 17.10 16.30 -0.08
C GLY A 192 16.43 15.09 -0.73
N ILE A 193 15.49 14.47 -0.04
CA ILE A 193 14.83 13.25 -0.53
C ILE A 193 13.31 13.33 -0.39
N ILE A 194 12.59 12.76 -1.34
CA ILE A 194 11.15 12.52 -1.25
C ILE A 194 10.92 11.05 -0.87
N PHE A 195 10.26 10.83 0.27
CA PHE A 195 9.69 9.55 0.65
C PHE A 195 8.23 9.51 0.25
N ASP A 196 7.91 8.69 -0.74
CA ASP A 196 6.55 8.49 -1.19
C ASP A 196 5.95 7.24 -0.52
N PHE A 197 5.07 7.46 0.44
CA PHE A 197 4.33 6.39 1.14
C PHE A 197 2.92 6.19 0.58
N ARG A 198 2.55 6.87 -0.50
CA ARG A 198 1.22 6.73 -1.10
C ARG A 198 0.97 5.29 -1.54
N ASN A 199 -0.13 4.70 -1.09
CA ASN A 199 -0.48 3.29 -1.26
C ASN A 199 0.51 2.30 -0.61
N GLY A 200 1.47 2.80 0.16
CA GLY A 200 2.42 1.97 0.86
C GLY A 200 1.80 1.22 2.04
N LEU A 201 2.39 0.08 2.39
CA LEU A 201 1.93 -0.75 3.50
C LEU A 201 3.09 -1.50 4.17
N GLY A 202 2.75 -2.37 5.12
CA GLY A 202 3.67 -3.35 5.69
C GLY A 202 4.00 -3.09 7.15
N PHE A 203 5.15 -3.59 7.58
CA PHE A 203 5.52 -3.68 8.99
C PHE A 203 6.67 -2.74 9.33
N LEU A 204 6.43 -1.80 10.22
CA LEU A 204 7.50 -0.96 10.75
C LEU A 204 8.30 -1.73 11.81
N ASP A 205 9.63 -1.63 11.73
CA ASP A 205 10.58 -2.09 12.74
C ASP A 205 11.43 -0.90 13.21
N PRO A 206 11.93 -0.90 14.46
CA PRO A 206 12.85 0.16 14.92
C PRO A 206 14.04 0.40 14.00
N GLN A 207 14.52 -0.62 13.28
CA GLN A 207 15.63 -0.49 12.36
C GLN A 207 15.31 0.39 11.14
N HIS A 208 14.05 0.48 10.70
CA HIS A 208 13.65 1.44 9.66
C HIS A 208 13.83 2.88 10.16
N LEU A 209 13.47 3.13 11.41
CA LEU A 209 13.64 4.46 12.02
C LEU A 209 15.11 4.83 12.21
N ASP A 210 15.98 3.85 12.49
CA ASP A 210 17.45 4.05 12.62
C ASP A 210 18.07 4.59 11.33
N LEU A 211 17.45 4.36 10.18
CA LEU A 211 17.90 4.91 8.89
C LEU A 211 17.81 6.44 8.83
N ILE A 212 16.98 7.04 9.68
CA ILE A 212 16.66 8.48 9.64
C ILE A 212 16.99 9.19 10.95
N PHE A 213 16.81 8.52 12.08
CA PHE A 213 16.96 9.12 13.40
C PHE A 213 18.33 8.80 14.00
N PRO A 214 19.06 9.80 14.51
CA PRO A 214 20.39 9.60 15.11
C PRO A 214 20.35 8.87 16.46
N ASN A 215 19.21 8.85 17.13
CA ASN A 215 18.98 8.14 18.38
C ASN A 215 17.52 7.75 18.54
N ARG A 216 17.25 6.79 19.41
CA ARG A 216 15.91 6.22 19.62
C ARG A 216 15.12 6.86 20.77
N SER A 217 15.66 7.90 21.43
CA SER A 217 15.04 8.48 22.63
C SER A 217 13.61 8.98 22.40
N ASN A 218 13.27 9.35 21.18
CA ASN A 218 11.98 9.90 20.81
C ASN A 218 11.14 8.94 19.94
N TYR A 219 11.49 7.65 19.88
CA TYR A 219 10.67 6.69 19.18
C TYR A 219 9.37 6.48 19.94
N PHE A 220 8.30 6.26 19.19
CA PHE A 220 7.01 6.01 19.78
C PHE A 220 6.95 4.66 20.50
N SER A 221 6.02 4.56 21.43
CA SER A 221 5.57 3.31 22.00
C SER A 221 4.14 3.03 21.58
N TYR A 222 3.77 1.75 21.51
CA TYR A 222 2.38 1.38 21.27
C TYR A 222 1.96 0.19 22.12
N SER A 223 0.66 0.09 22.40
CA SER A 223 0.07 -1.05 23.09
C SER A 223 -1.37 -1.26 22.61
N TYR A 224 -1.83 -2.49 22.71
CA TYR A 224 -3.24 -2.81 22.69
C TYR A 224 -3.77 -2.87 24.11
N ALA A 225 -5.11 -2.82 24.27
CA ALA A 225 -5.74 -2.80 25.58
C ALA A 225 -5.32 -3.99 26.47
N SER A 226 -5.13 -5.18 25.89
CA SER A 226 -4.72 -6.40 26.61
C SER A 226 -3.28 -6.85 26.29
N GLY A 227 -2.57 -6.12 25.42
CA GLY A 227 -1.23 -6.47 24.96
C GLY A 227 -0.09 -5.82 25.76
N PRO A 228 1.14 -6.33 25.62
CA PRO A 228 2.31 -5.71 26.22
C PRO A 228 2.59 -4.35 25.56
N LEU A 229 3.21 -3.45 26.34
CA LEU A 229 3.76 -2.22 25.79
C LEU A 229 4.97 -2.53 24.89
N MET A 230 4.87 -2.17 23.64
CA MET A 230 5.95 -2.22 22.66
C MET A 230 6.61 -0.85 22.59
N ASP A 231 7.82 -0.75 23.12
CA ASP A 231 8.56 0.51 23.21
C ASP A 231 9.75 0.46 22.27
N PHE A 232 9.64 1.15 21.15
CA PHE A 232 10.67 1.17 20.10
C PHE A 232 11.97 1.85 20.58
N SER A 233 11.88 2.72 21.59
CA SER A 233 13.08 3.33 22.17
C SER A 233 13.98 2.34 22.89
N LYS A 234 13.43 1.22 23.37
CA LYS A 234 14.13 0.16 24.11
C LYS A 234 14.66 -0.97 23.26
N ALA A 235 14.34 -0.99 21.96
CA ALA A 235 14.89 -2.00 21.06
C ALA A 235 16.41 -1.88 20.97
N SER A 236 17.12 -3.01 20.83
CA SER A 236 18.58 -3.00 20.69
C SER A 236 18.99 -2.21 19.44
N PRO A 237 19.89 -1.22 19.55
CA PRO A 237 20.32 -0.44 18.41
C PRO A 237 21.12 -1.30 17.42
N ASN A 238 20.89 -1.08 16.12
CA ASN A 238 21.81 -1.56 15.10
C ASN A 238 22.93 -0.53 14.94
N SER A 239 24.10 -0.81 15.50
CA SER A 239 25.20 0.15 15.66
C SER A 239 25.96 0.51 14.37
N ALA A 240 25.55 -0.05 13.22
CA ALA A 240 26.31 0.06 11.96
C ALA A 240 25.75 1.08 10.95
N VAL A 241 24.67 1.78 11.28
CA VAL A 241 23.98 2.63 10.31
C VAL A 241 24.27 4.11 10.56
N SER A 242 24.74 4.82 9.52
CA SER A 242 24.73 6.29 9.50
C SER A 242 23.36 6.77 9.04
N PRO A 243 22.57 7.46 9.89
CA PRO A 243 21.24 7.90 9.50
C PRO A 243 21.30 9.03 8.46
N TYR A 244 20.39 9.00 7.50
CA TYR A 244 20.19 10.10 6.56
C TYR A 244 19.78 11.38 7.31
N ARG A 245 20.45 12.51 7.03
CA ARG A 245 20.31 13.74 7.84
C ARG A 245 19.80 14.95 7.09
N LYS A 246 19.66 14.85 5.77
CA LYS A 246 19.21 15.98 4.95
C LYS A 246 17.68 16.13 4.99
N PRO A 247 17.11 17.22 4.45
CA PRO A 247 15.67 17.44 4.42
C PRO A 247 14.89 16.33 3.72
N ILE A 248 13.70 16.03 4.21
CA ILE A 248 12.81 15.00 3.67
C ILE A 248 11.43 15.59 3.43
N ALA A 249 10.87 15.37 2.24
CA ALA A 249 9.45 15.53 2.01
C ALA A 249 8.77 14.15 2.05
N VAL A 250 7.66 14.04 2.76
CA VAL A 250 6.89 12.80 2.91
C VAL A 250 5.57 12.95 2.19
N LEU A 251 5.29 12.06 1.24
CA LEU A 251 4.00 11.99 0.55
C LEU A 251 3.15 10.86 1.15
N ILE A 252 1.92 11.19 1.54
CA ILE A 252 0.91 10.24 2.03
C ILE A 252 -0.42 10.44 1.32
N ASN A 253 -1.23 9.40 1.29
CA ASN A 253 -2.61 9.45 0.77
C ASN A 253 -3.54 8.50 1.53
N GLU A 254 -4.80 8.45 1.11
CA GLU A 254 -5.79 7.53 1.70
C GLU A 254 -5.38 6.04 1.61
N GLY A 255 -4.51 5.67 0.67
CA GLY A 255 -4.01 4.31 0.49
C GLY A 255 -2.79 3.97 1.36
N THR A 256 -2.18 4.95 2.03
CA THR A 256 -1.06 4.72 2.98
C THR A 256 -1.55 3.92 4.17
N ARG A 257 -0.92 2.79 4.52
CA ARG A 257 -1.45 1.80 5.46
C ARG A 257 -0.38 1.21 6.37
N GLY A 258 -0.74 0.94 7.61
CA GLY A 258 0.08 0.14 8.52
C GLY A 258 1.43 0.75 8.89
N GLY A 259 2.51 0.05 8.60
CA GLY A 259 3.86 0.48 8.94
C GLY A 259 4.29 1.78 8.30
N THR A 260 3.84 2.06 7.07
CA THR A 260 4.13 3.32 6.38
C THR A 260 3.41 4.51 7.02
N GLU A 261 2.19 4.32 7.54
CA GLU A 261 1.52 5.35 8.35
C GLU A 261 2.29 5.66 9.63
N LEU A 262 2.73 4.64 10.36
CA LEU A 262 3.54 4.84 11.58
C LEU A 262 4.90 5.46 11.29
N PHE A 263 5.50 5.13 10.14
CA PHE A 263 6.74 5.77 9.74
C PHE A 263 6.52 7.26 9.45
N ALA A 264 5.49 7.61 8.68
CA ALA A 264 5.11 9.00 8.44
C ALA A 264 4.85 9.74 9.76
N TYR A 265 4.06 9.15 10.69
CA TYR A 265 3.82 9.70 12.02
C TYR A 265 5.11 9.98 12.80
N GLN A 266 6.09 9.08 12.74
CA GLN A 266 7.34 9.26 13.44
C GLN A 266 8.22 10.31 12.76
N LEU A 267 8.25 10.35 11.42
CA LEU A 267 9.03 11.32 10.64
C LEU A 267 8.55 12.75 10.87
N ASP A 268 7.25 12.97 11.03
CA ASP A 268 6.64 14.28 11.25
C ASP A 268 7.13 14.96 12.54
N LYS A 269 7.75 14.23 13.45
CA LYS A 269 8.40 14.77 14.67
C LYS A 269 9.74 15.48 14.38
N LEU A 270 10.27 15.40 13.15
CA LEU A 270 11.56 15.99 12.78
C LEU A 270 11.36 17.34 12.08
N GLN A 271 12.03 18.39 12.57
CA GLN A 271 11.95 19.75 12.00
C GLN A 271 12.41 19.86 10.54
N ARG A 272 13.19 18.87 10.05
CA ARG A 272 13.67 18.80 8.67
C ARG A 272 12.76 17.98 7.75
N VAL A 273 11.62 17.57 8.23
CA VAL A 273 10.62 16.80 7.49
C VAL A 273 9.40 17.69 7.25
N VAL A 274 8.84 17.62 6.05
CA VAL A 274 7.55 18.20 5.69
C VAL A 274 6.68 17.11 5.10
N SER A 275 5.48 16.93 5.64
CA SER A 275 4.52 15.96 5.13
C SER A 275 3.45 16.62 4.27
N LEU A 276 3.12 16.00 3.13
CA LEU A 276 2.20 16.53 2.13
C LEU A 276 1.30 15.40 1.59
N GLY A 277 0.16 15.78 1.07
CA GLY A 277 -0.77 14.85 0.40
C GLY A 277 -2.15 14.84 1.00
N GLU A 278 -2.72 13.67 1.22
CA GLU A 278 -4.08 13.48 1.73
C GLU A 278 -4.07 12.75 3.06
N ILE A 279 -5.15 12.89 3.83
CA ILE A 279 -5.33 12.18 5.10
C ILE A 279 -5.36 10.69 4.83
N THR A 280 -4.61 9.91 5.61
CA THR A 280 -4.59 8.45 5.51
C THR A 280 -5.91 7.85 6.00
N ARG A 281 -6.20 6.60 5.62
CA ARG A 281 -7.44 5.92 6.01
C ARG A 281 -7.44 5.46 7.46
N GLY A 282 -6.27 5.34 8.08
CA GLY A 282 -6.16 4.92 9.46
C GLY A 282 -6.21 3.41 9.66
N GLU A 283 -5.59 2.67 8.77
CA GLU A 283 -5.55 1.19 8.82
C GLU A 283 -4.29 0.66 9.52
N ILE A 284 -3.70 1.42 10.44
CA ILE A 284 -2.45 1.03 11.14
C ILE A 284 -2.57 -0.35 11.78
N SER A 285 -3.68 -0.62 12.48
CA SER A 285 -3.89 -1.88 13.18
C SER A 285 -4.06 -3.09 12.26
N ASN A 286 -4.57 -2.89 11.04
CA ASN A 286 -4.89 -3.98 10.13
C ASN A 286 -3.65 -4.64 9.52
N TYR A 287 -2.52 -3.93 9.45
CA TYR A 287 -1.29 -4.39 8.79
C TYR A 287 -0.09 -4.56 9.74
N LEU A 288 -0.22 -4.19 11.00
CA LEU A 288 0.87 -4.29 11.95
C LEU A 288 0.88 -5.60 12.72
N PHE A 289 -0.26 -6.29 12.82
CA PHE A 289 -0.44 -7.30 13.86
C PHE A 289 -1.27 -8.48 13.40
N ASP A 290 -1.07 -9.60 14.09
CA ASP A 290 -1.87 -10.80 14.01
C ASP A 290 -3.37 -10.48 14.15
N ASP A 291 -4.21 -11.20 13.41
CA ASP A 291 -5.68 -11.07 13.40
C ASP A 291 -6.34 -11.05 14.78
N SER A 292 -5.67 -11.62 15.79
CA SER A 292 -6.14 -11.62 17.17
C SER A 292 -6.31 -10.23 17.78
N PHE A 293 -5.57 -9.24 17.31
CA PHE A 293 -5.54 -7.88 17.88
C PHE A 293 -6.40 -6.84 17.13
N ARG A 294 -6.99 -7.18 15.98
CA ARG A 294 -7.72 -6.24 15.10
C ARG A 294 -8.92 -5.55 15.76
N LYS A 295 -9.44 -6.07 16.86
CA LYS A 295 -10.61 -5.54 17.56
C LYS A 295 -10.25 -4.70 18.80
N GLU A 296 -8.97 -4.62 19.13
CA GLU A 296 -8.53 -3.93 20.33
C GLU A 296 -8.16 -2.48 20.05
N GLU A 297 -8.37 -1.63 21.04
CA GLU A 297 -7.97 -0.22 20.99
C GLU A 297 -6.44 -0.10 20.91
N LEU A 298 -5.95 0.55 19.88
CA LEU A 298 -4.54 0.90 19.72
C LEU A 298 -4.24 2.20 20.49
N ARG A 299 -3.19 2.16 21.28
CA ARG A 299 -2.62 3.34 21.94
C ARG A 299 -1.22 3.61 21.40
N ILE A 300 -0.95 4.84 21.03
CA ILE A 300 0.38 5.32 20.64
C ILE A 300 0.80 6.40 21.63
N ASP A 301 2.00 6.25 22.19
CA ASP A 301 2.53 7.13 23.25
C ASP A 301 1.53 7.30 24.42
N GLY A 302 0.84 6.20 24.77
CA GLY A 302 -0.15 6.17 25.86
C GLY A 302 -1.50 6.82 25.52
N LYS A 303 -1.66 7.45 24.38
CA LYS A 303 -2.91 8.07 23.95
C LYS A 303 -3.70 7.11 23.05
N LEU A 304 -5.02 7.07 23.26
CA LEU A 304 -5.92 6.33 22.40
C LEU A 304 -5.86 6.90 20.97
N PHE A 305 -5.56 6.05 20.02
CA PHE A 305 -5.44 6.43 18.62
C PHE A 305 -6.80 6.23 17.93
N HIS A 306 -7.69 7.21 18.10
CA HIS A 306 -9.01 7.20 17.47
C HIS A 306 -8.89 7.46 15.98
N ASN A 307 -9.61 6.65 15.20
CA ASN A 307 -9.65 6.68 13.73
C ASN A 307 -8.29 6.51 13.04
N ASN A 308 -7.22 6.32 13.79
CA ASN A 308 -5.88 5.93 13.35
C ASN A 308 -5.32 6.69 12.11
N SER A 309 -6.02 7.71 11.61
CA SER A 309 -5.61 8.46 10.45
C SER A 309 -4.55 9.50 10.76
N ILE A 310 -3.63 9.70 9.82
CA ILE A 310 -2.58 10.71 9.88
C ILE A 310 -2.92 11.81 8.89
N SER A 311 -2.90 13.05 9.36
CA SER A 311 -3.05 14.24 8.52
C SER A 311 -1.67 14.79 8.19
N PRO A 312 -1.35 15.04 6.91
CA PRO A 312 -0.11 15.71 6.55
C PRO A 312 -0.12 17.17 7.00
N GLU A 313 1.06 17.77 7.12
CA GLU A 313 1.21 19.21 7.40
C GLU A 313 0.53 20.05 6.31
N LYS A 314 0.67 19.64 5.04
CA LYS A 314 0.06 20.32 3.89
C LYS A 314 -0.87 19.38 3.15
N ILE A 315 -2.17 19.67 3.22
CA ILE A 315 -3.18 18.91 2.46
C ILE A 315 -3.14 19.35 1.00
N ILE A 316 -2.90 18.41 0.12
CA ILE A 316 -2.88 18.59 -1.34
C ILE A 316 -3.65 17.44 -1.96
N THR A 317 -4.75 17.75 -2.61
CA THR A 317 -5.59 16.75 -3.28
C THR A 317 -4.97 16.34 -4.62
N TYR A 318 -5.15 15.05 -4.96
CA TYR A 318 -4.78 14.52 -6.25
C TYR A 318 -5.97 13.74 -6.85
N PRO A 319 -6.96 14.44 -7.44
CA PRO A 319 -8.12 13.78 -8.05
C PRO A 319 -7.71 12.87 -9.21
N TYR A 320 -8.47 11.78 -9.42
CA TYR A 320 -8.19 10.82 -10.49
C TYR A 320 -8.38 11.42 -11.90
N GLU A 321 -9.26 12.39 -12.03
CA GLU A 321 -9.58 13.06 -13.30
C GLU A 321 -8.48 14.02 -13.79
N ASN A 322 -7.51 14.34 -12.94
CA ASN A 322 -6.46 15.33 -13.24
C ASN A 322 -5.09 14.70 -13.55
N THR A 323 -5.04 13.40 -13.86
CA THR A 323 -3.78 12.67 -14.10
C THR A 323 -2.97 13.18 -15.30
N GLU A 324 -3.60 13.83 -16.28
CA GLU A 324 -2.90 14.42 -17.43
C GLU A 324 -2.05 15.65 -17.08
N ARG A 325 -2.33 16.31 -15.94
CA ARG A 325 -1.64 17.53 -15.51
C ARG A 325 -0.41 17.26 -14.64
N GLY A 326 0.02 16.02 -14.56
CA GLY A 326 1.10 15.60 -13.69
C GLY A 326 0.64 15.29 -12.27
N ASP A 327 1.58 15.22 -11.35
CA ASP A 327 1.35 14.87 -9.94
C ASP A 327 1.51 16.15 -9.06
N PRO A 328 0.39 16.79 -8.65
CA PRO A 328 0.45 18.02 -7.87
C PRO A 328 1.06 17.81 -6.47
N GLN A 329 0.96 16.62 -5.91
CA GLN A 329 1.56 16.28 -4.62
C GLN A 329 3.09 16.17 -4.75
N PHE A 330 3.56 15.51 -5.81
CA PHE A 330 4.99 15.40 -6.11
C PHE A 330 5.62 16.79 -6.41
N ASP A 331 4.97 17.61 -7.23
CA ASP A 331 5.41 18.98 -7.52
C ASP A 331 5.49 19.83 -6.25
N ALA A 332 4.51 19.69 -5.36
CA ALA A 332 4.51 20.39 -4.08
C ALA A 332 5.62 19.88 -3.13
N ALA A 333 5.96 18.59 -3.16
CA ALA A 333 7.07 18.04 -2.40
C ALA A 333 8.41 18.61 -2.86
N ILE A 334 8.63 18.69 -4.17
CA ILE A 334 9.82 19.37 -4.74
C ILE A 334 9.90 20.81 -4.26
N ASN A 335 8.81 21.57 -4.41
CA ASN A 335 8.79 22.98 -4.00
C ASN A 335 9.02 23.14 -2.49
N ALA A 336 8.51 22.25 -1.67
CA ALA A 336 8.73 22.26 -0.22
C ALA A 336 10.20 22.00 0.12
N LEU A 337 10.83 21.00 -0.52
CA LEU A 337 12.26 20.74 -0.35
C LEU A 337 13.11 21.92 -0.79
N LEU A 338 12.87 22.50 -1.97
CA LEU A 338 13.60 23.64 -2.47
C LEU A 338 13.51 24.88 -1.55
N GLY A 339 12.46 24.95 -0.73
CA GLY A 339 12.30 26.00 0.29
C GLY A 339 13.10 25.76 1.58
N ILE A 340 13.63 24.54 1.79
CA ILE A 340 14.36 24.15 3.00
C ILE A 340 15.86 24.01 2.72
N ILE A 341 16.24 23.55 1.51
CA ILE A 341 17.63 23.35 1.06
C ILE A 341 18.16 24.62 0.33
#